data_d151917d49b62c8beccc6829e5d91a7e
#
_entry.id   d151917d49b62c8beccc6829e5d91a7e
#
_cell.length_a   1.000
_cell.length_b   1.000
_cell.length_c   1.000
_cell.angle_alpha   90.00
_cell.angle_beta   90.00
_cell.angle_gamma   90.00
#
_symmetry.space_group_name_H-M   'P 1'
#
loop_
_entity.id
_entity.type
_entity.pdbx_description
1 polymer ?
#
loop_
_entity_poly.entity_id
_entity_poly.type
_entity_poly.pdbx_seq_one_letter_code
_entity_poly.pdbx_strand_id
1 'polypeptide(L)'
;MKKIASVTIDHIKLQPGIYVSRKDYLGDQVITTFDIRMTSPNEEPVMNTAELHAMEHLAATFLRNHTEFGPKVIYWGPMGCRTGNYLLLAGDYESKDIVGLITEMFEFIRDFEGEIPGASAKDCGNYLDMNLNMAKYLADKYLKEVLYDIKEERLVYPE
;
A
#
# COMPACT_ATOMS: atom_id res chain seq x y z
N MET A 1 28.89 6.75 1.05
CA MET A 1 27.68 6.55 1.87
C MET A 1 27.10 5.17 1.55
N LYS A 2 26.73 4.39 2.54
CA LYS A 2 26.13 3.06 2.30
C LYS A 2 24.70 3.21 1.80
N LYS A 3 24.28 2.37 0.83
CA LYS A 3 22.89 2.32 0.36
C LYS A 3 21.98 1.82 1.50
N ILE A 4 20.79 2.40 1.60
CA ILE A 4 19.73 1.95 2.52
C ILE A 4 18.94 0.79 1.90
N ALA A 5 18.27 -0.02 2.73
CA ALA A 5 17.59 -1.23 2.28
C ALA A 5 16.65 -1.03 1.09
N SER A 6 15.85 0.05 1.11
CA SER A 6 14.87 0.34 0.05
C SER A 6 15.48 0.64 -1.33
N VAL A 7 16.79 0.96 -1.41
CA VAL A 7 17.46 1.20 -2.69
C VAL A 7 18.44 0.07 -3.07
N THR A 8 18.38 -1.05 -2.37
CA THR A 8 19.16 -2.27 -2.72
C THR A 8 18.33 -3.30 -3.48
N ILE A 9 17.02 -3.11 -3.58
CA ILE A 9 16.10 -3.97 -4.33
C ILE A 9 16.32 -3.72 -5.83
N ASP A 10 16.35 -4.80 -6.61
CA ASP A 10 16.45 -4.70 -8.07
C ASP A 10 15.10 -4.24 -8.66
N HIS A 11 14.98 -2.92 -8.88
CA HIS A 11 13.78 -2.31 -9.44
C HIS A 11 13.55 -2.61 -10.93
N ILE A 12 14.52 -3.20 -11.61
CA ILE A 12 14.35 -3.66 -13.02
C ILE A 12 13.53 -4.96 -13.04
N LYS A 13 13.75 -5.82 -12.04
CA LYS A 13 13.04 -7.10 -11.91
C LYS A 13 11.76 -7.01 -11.09
N LEU A 14 11.59 -5.94 -10.30
CA LEU A 14 10.50 -5.81 -9.34
C LEU A 14 9.14 -5.67 -10.07
N GLN A 15 8.22 -6.54 -9.72
CA GLN A 15 6.85 -6.57 -10.27
C GLN A 15 5.83 -6.14 -9.20
N PRO A 16 4.60 -5.76 -9.60
CA PRO A 16 3.51 -5.54 -8.65
C PRO A 16 3.29 -6.76 -7.74
N GLY A 17 3.08 -6.52 -6.47
CA GLY A 17 2.94 -7.58 -5.47
C GLY A 17 2.87 -7.04 -4.05
N ILE A 18 3.04 -7.92 -3.09
CA ILE A 18 3.12 -7.62 -1.66
C ILE A 18 4.44 -8.19 -1.13
N TYR A 19 5.29 -7.32 -0.63
CA TYR A 19 6.62 -7.73 -0.17
C TYR A 19 6.91 -7.27 1.25
N VAL A 20 7.60 -8.09 2.02
CA VAL A 20 8.22 -7.63 3.26
C VAL A 20 9.44 -6.79 2.87
N SER A 21 9.35 -5.48 3.10
CA SER A 21 10.44 -4.55 2.80
C SER A 21 11.54 -4.68 3.84
N ARG A 22 11.15 -4.66 5.12
CA ARG A 22 12.08 -4.87 6.23
C ARG A 22 11.33 -5.16 7.53
N LYS A 23 12.06 -5.68 8.51
CA LYS A 23 11.61 -5.82 9.88
C LYS A 23 12.54 -5.01 10.78
N ASP A 24 11.96 -4.20 11.65
CA ASP A 24 12.69 -3.42 12.66
C ASP A 24 12.41 -3.99 14.05
N TYR A 25 13.48 -4.15 14.82
CA TYR A 25 13.42 -4.72 16.16
C TYR A 25 13.68 -3.62 17.18
N LEU A 26 12.71 -3.36 18.06
CA LEU A 26 12.76 -2.35 19.11
C LEU A 26 12.57 -3.08 20.45
N GLY A 27 13.67 -3.48 21.08
CA GLY A 27 13.63 -4.36 22.25
C GLY A 27 13.06 -5.73 21.86
N ASP A 28 11.98 -6.14 22.51
CA ASP A 28 11.23 -7.38 22.20
C ASP A 28 10.08 -7.17 21.18
N GLN A 29 9.91 -5.94 20.69
CA GLN A 29 8.88 -5.60 19.71
C GLN A 29 9.44 -5.66 18.28
N VAL A 30 8.57 -6.04 17.34
CA VAL A 30 8.88 -6.09 15.91
C VAL A 30 7.92 -5.19 15.16
N ILE A 31 8.44 -4.43 14.20
CA ILE A 31 7.66 -3.67 13.23
C ILE A 31 7.95 -4.24 11.85
N THR A 32 6.93 -4.71 11.15
CA THR A 32 7.05 -5.17 9.76
C THR A 32 6.60 -4.08 8.82
N THR A 33 7.48 -3.68 7.89
CA THR A 33 7.17 -2.76 6.80
C THR A 33 6.91 -3.56 5.53
N PHE A 34 5.72 -3.38 4.97
CA PHE A 34 5.33 -3.99 3.70
C PHE A 34 5.40 -3.00 2.56
N ASP A 35 5.92 -3.46 1.44
CA ASP A 35 5.90 -2.80 0.14
C ASP A 35 4.69 -3.32 -0.63
N ILE A 36 3.66 -2.47 -0.76
CA ILE A 36 2.46 -2.76 -1.55
C ILE A 36 2.69 -2.16 -2.93
N ARG A 37 3.35 -2.94 -3.78
CA ARG A 37 3.77 -2.49 -5.12
C ARG A 37 2.63 -2.67 -6.10
N MET A 38 2.17 -1.57 -6.70
CA MET A 38 0.98 -1.56 -7.57
C MET A 38 1.31 -1.47 -9.04
N THR A 39 2.43 -0.87 -9.42
CA THR A 39 2.87 -0.75 -10.81
C THR A 39 4.29 -1.28 -10.98
N SER A 40 4.61 -1.76 -12.19
CA SER A 40 5.97 -2.19 -12.54
C SER A 40 6.89 -0.97 -12.62
N PRO A 41 7.90 -0.87 -11.74
CA PRO A 41 8.79 0.28 -11.74
C PRO A 41 9.49 0.49 -13.08
N ASN A 42 9.49 1.73 -13.56
CA ASN A 42 10.11 2.17 -14.81
C ASN A 42 9.54 1.56 -16.11
N GLU A 43 8.51 0.72 -16.03
CA GLU A 43 7.86 0.08 -17.18
C GLU A 43 6.43 0.60 -17.39
N GLU A 44 5.68 0.81 -16.32
CA GLU A 44 4.33 1.35 -16.37
C GLU A 44 4.31 2.84 -16.02
N PRO A 45 3.30 3.60 -16.49
CA PRO A 45 3.05 4.94 -15.97
C PRO A 45 2.83 4.92 -14.45
N VAL A 46 3.43 5.86 -13.75
CA VAL A 46 3.21 6.01 -12.30
C VAL A 46 1.82 6.54 -11.99
N MET A 47 1.33 6.25 -10.79
CA MET A 47 0.08 6.83 -10.28
C MET A 47 0.26 8.34 -10.06
N ASN A 48 -0.79 9.13 -10.33
CA ASN A 48 -0.74 10.57 -10.08
C ASN A 48 -1.03 10.88 -8.61
N THR A 49 -0.71 12.11 -8.19
CA THR A 49 -0.84 12.54 -6.80
C THR A 49 -2.29 12.46 -6.29
N ALA A 50 -3.25 12.86 -7.12
CA ALA A 50 -4.65 12.93 -6.73
C ALA A 50 -5.28 11.55 -6.44
N GLU A 51 -4.99 10.55 -7.25
CA GLU A 51 -5.47 9.18 -6.99
C GLU A 51 -4.74 8.52 -5.82
N LEU A 52 -3.44 8.75 -5.67
CA LEU A 52 -2.68 8.27 -4.50
C LEU A 52 -3.21 8.89 -3.20
N HIS A 53 -3.52 10.18 -3.21
CA HIS A 53 -4.03 10.89 -2.04
C HIS A 53 -5.43 10.38 -1.65
N ALA A 54 -6.32 10.20 -2.61
CA ALA A 54 -7.64 9.60 -2.38
C ALA A 54 -7.50 8.17 -1.79
N MET A 55 -6.62 7.37 -2.38
CA MET A 55 -6.32 6.01 -1.91
C MET A 55 -5.75 6.01 -0.49
N GLU A 56 -4.86 6.95 -0.15
CA GLU A 56 -4.29 7.08 1.18
C GLU A 56 -5.38 7.27 2.24
N HIS A 57 -6.30 8.21 2.05
CA HIS A 57 -7.39 8.46 2.97
C HIS A 57 -8.31 7.23 3.14
N LEU A 58 -8.67 6.59 2.05
CA LEU A 58 -9.54 5.41 2.08
C LEU A 58 -8.86 4.21 2.73
N ALA A 59 -7.62 3.92 2.35
CA ALA A 59 -6.85 2.82 2.91
C ALA A 59 -6.58 3.02 4.41
N ALA A 60 -6.16 4.20 4.82
CA ALA A 60 -5.93 4.50 6.23
C ALA A 60 -7.21 4.36 7.07
N THR A 61 -8.35 4.83 6.54
CA THR A 61 -9.65 4.68 7.20
C THR A 61 -10.03 3.22 7.34
N PHE A 62 -9.92 2.42 6.28
CA PHE A 62 -10.22 1.00 6.32
C PHE A 62 -9.33 0.26 7.32
N LEU A 63 -8.02 0.45 7.21
CA LEU A 63 -7.05 -0.27 8.01
C LEU A 63 -7.20 0.01 9.51
N ARG A 64 -7.32 1.28 9.88
CA ARG A 64 -7.44 1.64 11.31
C ARG A 64 -8.76 1.24 11.94
N ASN A 65 -9.80 1.03 11.14
CA ASN A 65 -11.10 0.53 11.60
C ASN A 65 -11.23 -1.01 11.49
N HIS A 66 -10.21 -1.69 10.95
CA HIS A 66 -10.24 -3.15 10.85
C HIS A 66 -10.22 -3.80 12.23
N THR A 67 -11.11 -4.77 12.46
CA THR A 67 -11.33 -5.38 13.78
C THR A 67 -10.08 -6.08 14.33
N GLU A 68 -9.34 -6.78 13.47
CA GLU A 68 -8.14 -7.52 13.85
C GLU A 68 -6.88 -6.67 13.78
N PHE A 69 -6.65 -6.00 12.65
CA PHE A 69 -5.39 -5.28 12.38
C PHE A 69 -5.40 -3.83 12.81
N GLY A 70 -6.56 -3.21 13.04
CA GLY A 70 -6.65 -1.78 13.38
C GLY A 70 -5.69 -1.34 14.48
N PRO A 71 -5.64 -2.04 15.64
CA PRO A 71 -4.72 -1.69 16.73
C PRO A 71 -3.23 -1.86 16.39
N LYS A 72 -2.92 -2.60 15.35
CA LYS A 72 -1.54 -2.91 14.93
C LYS A 72 -1.03 -2.00 13.82
N VAL A 73 -1.90 -1.22 13.20
CA VAL A 73 -1.54 -0.31 12.10
C VAL A 73 -0.75 0.88 12.65
N ILE A 74 0.48 1.02 12.17
CA ILE A 74 1.35 2.14 12.51
C ILE A 74 1.23 3.23 11.45
N TYR A 75 1.31 2.86 10.17
CA TYR A 75 1.31 3.82 9.06
C TYR A 75 0.90 3.16 7.75
N TRP A 76 0.19 3.92 6.93
CA TRP A 76 -0.04 3.69 5.51
C TRP A 76 0.26 4.97 4.75
N GLY A 77 1.00 4.88 3.65
CA GLY A 77 1.25 6.05 2.83
C GLY A 77 1.96 5.73 1.52
N PRO A 78 1.83 6.61 0.52
CA PRO A 78 2.43 6.42 -0.79
C PRO A 78 3.94 6.54 -0.78
N MET A 79 4.59 5.82 -1.68
CA MET A 79 6.02 5.99 -1.96
C MET A 79 6.25 7.23 -2.82
N GLY A 80 7.38 7.91 -2.64
CA GLY A 80 7.75 9.07 -3.44
C GLY A 80 7.87 8.78 -4.93
N CYS A 81 8.20 7.54 -5.33
CA CYS A 81 8.25 7.12 -6.74
C CYS A 81 6.86 6.90 -7.36
N ARG A 82 5.81 6.88 -6.55
CA ARG A 82 4.41 6.71 -6.98
C ARG A 82 4.11 5.39 -7.70
N THR A 83 4.83 4.32 -7.34
CA THR A 83 4.59 2.97 -7.86
C THR A 83 3.94 2.04 -6.86
N GLY A 84 3.73 2.50 -5.65
CA GLY A 84 3.10 1.73 -4.58
C GLY A 84 3.01 2.50 -3.28
N ASN A 85 2.65 1.77 -2.22
CA ASN A 85 2.47 2.31 -0.87
C ASN A 85 3.23 1.47 0.14
N TYR A 86 3.52 2.05 1.31
CA TYR A 86 4.03 1.31 2.47
C TYR A 86 2.93 1.10 3.50
N LEU A 87 2.90 -0.10 4.08
CA LEU A 87 2.13 -0.43 5.26
C LEU A 87 3.09 -0.87 6.37
N LEU A 88 3.01 -0.22 7.52
CA LEU A 88 3.74 -0.61 8.71
C LEU A 88 2.78 -1.20 9.74
N LEU A 89 3.08 -2.44 10.17
CA LEU A 89 2.31 -3.14 11.22
C LEU A 89 3.21 -3.45 12.42
N ALA A 90 2.66 -3.27 13.60
CA ALA A 90 3.25 -3.78 14.83
C ALA A 90 3.05 -5.30 14.88
N GLY A 91 4.14 -6.05 14.85
CA GLY A 91 4.17 -7.50 14.86
C GLY A 91 5.11 -8.07 13.82
N ASP A 92 5.33 -9.37 13.90
CA ASP A 92 6.18 -10.14 12.99
C ASP A 92 5.30 -10.87 11.97
N TYR A 93 5.28 -10.37 10.74
CA TYR A 93 4.44 -10.89 9.67
C TYR A 93 5.24 -11.20 8.41
N GLU A 94 4.73 -12.16 7.64
CA GLU A 94 5.17 -12.45 6.28
C GLU A 94 4.13 -11.88 5.27
N SER A 95 4.54 -11.74 4.01
CA SER A 95 3.67 -11.17 2.95
C SER A 95 2.33 -11.90 2.84
N LYS A 96 2.35 -13.22 2.89
CA LYS A 96 1.13 -14.05 2.81
C LYS A 96 0.14 -13.81 3.94
N ASP A 97 0.59 -13.34 5.11
CA ASP A 97 -0.26 -13.10 6.26
C ASP A 97 -1.23 -11.93 6.04
N ILE A 98 -0.92 -11.03 5.11
CA ILE A 98 -1.71 -9.83 4.86
C ILE A 98 -2.39 -9.80 3.48
N VAL A 99 -2.26 -10.85 2.67
CA VAL A 99 -2.92 -10.89 1.34
C VAL A 99 -4.43 -10.67 1.48
N GLY A 100 -5.08 -11.33 2.43
CA GLY A 100 -6.50 -11.16 2.70
C GLY A 100 -6.86 -9.73 3.09
N LEU A 101 -6.12 -9.15 4.03
CA LEU A 101 -6.31 -7.76 4.49
C LEU A 101 -6.20 -6.77 3.34
N ILE A 102 -5.15 -6.89 2.52
CA ILE A 102 -4.91 -5.98 1.39
C ILE A 102 -5.98 -6.16 0.32
N THR A 103 -6.41 -7.39 0.05
CA THR A 103 -7.50 -7.67 -0.88
C THR A 103 -8.80 -7.00 -0.43
N GLU A 104 -9.21 -7.20 0.82
CA GLU A 104 -10.40 -6.55 1.38
C GLU A 104 -10.30 -5.02 1.33
N MET A 105 -9.14 -4.46 1.62
CA MET A 105 -8.91 -3.02 1.58
C MET A 105 -9.09 -2.46 0.16
N PHE A 106 -8.53 -3.10 -0.86
CA PHE A 106 -8.69 -2.64 -2.24
C PHE A 106 -10.09 -2.90 -2.78
N GLU A 107 -10.80 -3.93 -2.32
CA GLU A 107 -12.23 -4.10 -2.60
C GLU A 107 -13.05 -2.96 -1.98
N PHE A 108 -12.75 -2.57 -0.75
CA PHE A 108 -13.36 -1.40 -0.12
C PHE A 108 -13.14 -0.11 -0.94
N ILE A 109 -11.93 0.12 -1.43
CA ILE A 109 -11.61 1.30 -2.25
C ILE A 109 -12.37 1.24 -3.59
N ARG A 110 -12.32 0.10 -4.28
CA ARG A 110 -13.03 -0.12 -5.55
C ARG A 110 -14.53 0.17 -5.45
N ASP A 111 -15.14 -0.28 -4.36
CA ASP A 111 -16.60 -0.22 -4.17
C ASP A 111 -17.04 1.05 -3.42
N PHE A 112 -16.12 1.91 -3.03
CA PHE A 112 -16.42 3.10 -2.23
C PHE A 112 -17.32 4.07 -2.97
N GLU A 113 -18.36 4.53 -2.28
CA GLU A 113 -19.30 5.57 -2.75
C GLU A 113 -19.40 6.68 -1.70
N GLY A 114 -19.51 7.92 -2.16
CA GLY A 114 -19.69 9.08 -1.30
C GLY A 114 -18.43 9.93 -1.15
N GLU A 115 -18.41 10.73 -0.10
CA GLU A 115 -17.30 11.64 0.18
C GLU A 115 -16.12 10.90 0.82
N ILE A 116 -14.92 11.18 0.34
CA ILE A 116 -13.69 10.60 0.90
C ILE A 116 -13.53 11.10 2.36
N PRO A 117 -13.31 10.20 3.32
CA PRO A 117 -13.09 10.59 4.72
C PRO A 117 -11.95 11.60 4.85
N GLY A 118 -12.19 12.68 5.57
CA GLY A 118 -11.19 13.72 5.79
C GLY A 118 -10.94 14.65 4.61
N ALA A 119 -11.72 14.58 3.53
CA ALA A 119 -11.59 15.44 2.35
C ALA A 119 -12.20 16.83 2.60
N SER A 120 -11.70 17.55 3.60
CA SER A 120 -12.11 18.90 3.93
C SER A 120 -10.91 19.80 4.25
N ALA A 121 -11.08 21.09 4.10
CA ALA A 121 -10.03 22.06 4.42
C ALA A 121 -9.59 22.02 5.89
N LYS A 122 -10.47 21.55 6.77
CA LYS A 122 -10.18 21.42 8.20
C LYS A 122 -9.32 20.19 8.50
N ASP A 123 -9.55 19.10 7.77
CA ASP A 123 -9.01 17.77 8.10
C ASP A 123 -7.79 17.39 7.25
N CYS A 124 -7.59 18.06 6.12
CA CYS A 124 -6.52 17.74 5.17
C CYS A 124 -5.84 19.01 4.64
N GLY A 125 -4.51 18.95 4.55
CA GLY A 125 -3.71 20.09 4.07
C GLY A 125 -3.84 20.38 2.58
N ASN A 126 -4.40 19.44 1.79
CA ASN A 126 -4.59 19.59 0.33
C ASN A 126 -5.81 18.79 -0.13
N TYR A 127 -6.97 19.05 0.46
CA TYR A 127 -8.17 18.24 0.26
C TYR A 127 -8.75 18.27 -1.16
N LEU A 128 -8.39 19.25 -1.99
CA LEU A 128 -8.84 19.36 -3.37
C LEU A 128 -8.07 18.45 -4.34
N ASP A 129 -6.89 17.96 -3.95
CA ASP A 129 -6.06 17.08 -4.78
C ASP A 129 -6.41 15.61 -4.50
N MET A 130 -7.64 15.21 -4.80
CA MET A 130 -8.13 13.85 -4.66
C MET A 130 -8.97 13.43 -5.87
N ASN A 131 -8.67 12.26 -6.44
CA ASN A 131 -9.39 11.67 -7.57
C ASN A 131 -9.91 10.28 -7.18
N LEU A 132 -11.16 10.23 -6.70
CA LEU A 132 -11.79 8.98 -6.27
C LEU A 132 -11.96 7.99 -7.43
N ASN A 133 -12.41 8.44 -8.58
CA ASN A 133 -12.65 7.57 -9.73
C ASN A 133 -11.38 6.85 -10.19
N MET A 134 -10.25 7.57 -10.23
CA MET A 134 -8.97 6.96 -10.58
C MET A 134 -8.44 6.04 -9.47
N ALA A 135 -8.65 6.38 -8.21
CA ALA A 135 -8.30 5.49 -7.10
C ALA A 135 -9.08 4.16 -7.18
N LYS A 136 -10.38 4.23 -7.48
CA LYS A 136 -11.25 3.05 -7.69
C LYS A 136 -10.77 2.21 -8.88
N TYR A 137 -10.43 2.84 -9.99
CA TYR A 137 -9.88 2.17 -11.17
C TYR A 137 -8.56 1.43 -10.86
N LEU A 138 -7.64 2.09 -10.18
CA LEU A 138 -6.37 1.50 -9.81
C LEU A 138 -6.52 0.35 -8.80
N ALA A 139 -7.47 0.47 -7.87
CA ALA A 139 -7.81 -0.60 -6.95
C ALA A 139 -8.35 -1.83 -7.71
N ASP A 140 -9.26 -1.64 -8.64
CA ASP A 140 -9.80 -2.73 -9.48
C ASP A 140 -8.72 -3.40 -10.33
N LYS A 141 -7.83 -2.59 -10.93
CA LYS A 141 -6.68 -3.09 -11.69
C LYS A 141 -5.76 -3.97 -10.84
N TYR A 142 -5.38 -3.52 -9.65
CA TYR A 142 -4.49 -4.25 -8.75
C TYR A 142 -5.14 -5.54 -8.25
N LEU A 143 -6.43 -5.51 -7.92
CA LEU A 143 -7.20 -6.70 -7.55
C LEU A 143 -7.17 -7.75 -8.66
N LYS A 144 -7.51 -7.37 -9.89
CA LYS A 144 -7.63 -8.29 -11.03
C LYS A 144 -6.29 -8.80 -11.53
N GLU A 145 -5.29 -7.93 -11.60
CA GLU A 145 -3.99 -8.29 -12.18
C GLU A 145 -3.04 -8.97 -11.19
N VAL A 146 -3.21 -8.72 -9.88
CA VAL A 146 -2.28 -9.17 -8.86
C VAL A 146 -2.95 -9.96 -7.74
N LEU A 147 -3.88 -9.34 -7.00
CA LEU A 147 -4.32 -9.86 -5.71
C LEU A 147 -5.18 -11.13 -5.80
N TYR A 148 -6.10 -11.22 -6.76
CA TYR A 148 -7.04 -12.36 -6.85
C TYR A 148 -6.38 -13.70 -7.22
N ASP A 149 -5.19 -13.66 -7.80
CA ASP A 149 -4.42 -14.87 -8.10
C ASP A 149 -2.92 -14.60 -7.87
N ILE A 150 -2.58 -14.14 -6.66
CA ILE A 150 -1.22 -13.74 -6.33
C ILE A 150 -0.27 -14.95 -6.32
N LYS A 151 0.80 -14.85 -7.08
CA LYS A 151 1.82 -15.89 -7.21
C LYS A 151 2.94 -15.71 -6.17
N GLU A 152 3.64 -16.78 -5.85
CA GLU A 152 4.75 -16.75 -4.88
C GLU A 152 5.82 -15.72 -5.22
N GLU A 153 6.16 -15.55 -6.51
CA GLU A 153 7.13 -14.54 -6.94
C GLU A 153 6.66 -13.08 -6.76
N ARG A 154 5.38 -12.88 -6.40
CA ARG A 154 4.81 -11.56 -6.06
C ARG A 154 4.75 -11.32 -4.55
N LEU A 155 5.29 -12.24 -3.76
CA LEU A 155 5.32 -12.19 -2.30
C LEU A 155 6.74 -12.06 -1.73
N VAL A 156 7.76 -12.25 -2.57
CA VAL A 156 9.18 -12.17 -2.19
C VAL A 156 9.91 -11.32 -3.22
N TYR A 157 10.79 -10.44 -2.75
CA TYR A 157 11.59 -9.62 -3.64
C TYR A 157 12.43 -10.47 -4.60
N PRO A 158 12.54 -10.05 -5.87
CA PRO A 158 13.43 -10.73 -6.82
C PRO A 158 14.89 -10.64 -6.39
N GLU A 159 15.64 -11.72 -6.63
CA GLU A 159 17.09 -11.78 -6.42
C GLU A 159 17.88 -11.15 -7.57
#